data_e189660bce5e5eca857466d317f2f21e
#
_entry.id   e189660bce5e5eca857466d317f2f21e
#
_cell.length_a   1.000
_cell.length_b   1.000
_cell.length_c   1.000
_cell.angle_alpha   90.00
_cell.angle_beta   90.00
_cell.angle_gamma   90.00
#
_symmetry.space_group_name_H-M   'P 1'
#
loop_
_entity.id
_entity.type
_entity.pdbx_description
1 polymer ?
#
loop_
_entity_poly.entity_id
_entity_poly.type
_entity_poly.pdbx_seq_one_letter_code
_entity_poly.pdbx_strand_id
1 'polypeptide(L)'
;MPSKSKIKGSAFEREMAKFLSEKYDEIFVRVPNSGAYIGGKNQKRTDVLSEGQIRAFKGDIIPPDDWIYFNSEAKSYADFQFHALMTPGYIPILESWINQTMEVAEEKDLNILFMKFNRKGKYIGFEKKILDQGLEMTNHNIYQSENHGKWVFVGEEEFWEKATEVVQIISTEGYYNQGYY
;
A
#
# COMPACT_ATOMS: atom_id res chain seq x y z
N MET A 1 6.56 -6.61 27.00
CA MET A 1 7.39 -5.84 26.04
C MET A 1 7.01 -6.25 24.61
N PRO A 2 6.92 -5.33 23.66
CA PRO A 2 6.62 -5.69 22.27
C PRO A 2 7.76 -6.52 21.67
N SER A 3 7.43 -7.46 20.77
CA SER A 3 8.43 -8.29 20.10
C SER A 3 9.33 -7.46 19.18
N LYS A 4 10.57 -7.94 18.91
CA LYS A 4 11.51 -7.26 18.00
C LYS A 4 10.91 -7.05 16.58
N SER A 5 10.07 -7.96 16.11
CA SER A 5 9.38 -7.83 14.83
C SER A 5 8.34 -6.70 14.85
N LYS A 6 7.56 -6.57 15.92
CA LYS A 6 6.58 -5.49 16.09
C LYS A 6 7.25 -4.10 16.17
N ILE A 7 8.41 -4.01 16.82
CA ILE A 7 9.20 -2.76 16.87
C ILE A 7 9.71 -2.38 15.48
N LYS A 8 10.19 -3.34 14.67
CA LYS A 8 10.68 -3.10 13.30
C LYS A 8 9.54 -2.68 12.36
N GLY A 9 8.38 -3.32 12.44
CA GLY A 9 7.21 -2.95 11.65
C GLY A 9 6.82 -1.50 11.91
N SER A 10 6.56 -1.13 13.16
CA SER A 10 6.16 0.22 13.51
C SER A 10 7.24 1.30 13.27
N ALA A 11 8.51 0.92 13.19
CA ALA A 11 9.58 1.83 12.77
C ALA A 11 9.51 2.13 11.27
N PHE A 12 9.22 1.11 10.45
CA PHE A 12 9.08 1.30 9.01
C PHE A 12 7.81 2.08 8.64
N GLU A 13 6.68 1.82 9.31
CA GLU A 13 5.46 2.62 9.15
C GLU A 13 5.72 4.12 9.41
N ARG A 14 6.46 4.47 10.48
CA ARG A 14 6.87 5.86 10.77
C ARG A 14 7.83 6.42 9.72
N GLU A 15 8.76 5.60 9.24
CA GLU A 15 9.70 5.99 8.18
C GLU A 15 8.93 6.37 6.90
N MET A 16 7.93 5.57 6.52
CA MET A 16 7.12 5.83 5.33
C MET A 16 6.20 7.05 5.50
N ALA A 17 5.56 7.22 6.66
CA ALA A 17 4.75 8.41 6.93
C ALA A 17 5.59 9.69 6.85
N LYS A 18 6.79 9.69 7.43
CA LYS A 18 7.74 10.80 7.33
C LYS A 18 8.16 11.07 5.88
N PHE A 19 8.53 10.02 5.15
CA PHE A 19 8.93 10.12 3.75
C PHE A 19 7.83 10.74 2.89
N LEU A 20 6.59 10.27 3.02
CA LEU A 20 5.44 10.81 2.29
C LEU A 20 5.17 12.28 2.66
N SER A 21 5.30 12.62 3.95
CA SER A 21 5.13 14.00 4.40
C SER A 21 6.16 14.95 3.78
N GLU A 22 7.42 14.54 3.72
CA GLU A 22 8.50 15.33 3.11
C GLU A 22 8.33 15.41 1.58
N LYS A 23 7.85 14.34 0.95
CA LYS A 23 7.72 14.25 -0.50
C LYS A 23 6.60 15.13 -1.06
N TYR A 24 5.49 15.20 -0.36
CA TYR A 24 4.29 15.92 -0.80
C TYR A 24 4.08 17.27 -0.11
N ASP A 25 4.94 17.62 0.85
CA ASP A 25 4.78 18.81 1.72
C ASP A 25 3.41 18.83 2.43
N GLU A 26 2.98 17.64 2.90
CA GLU A 26 1.69 17.38 3.51
C GLU A 26 1.85 16.57 4.80
N ILE A 27 0.81 16.39 5.59
CA ILE A 27 0.89 15.66 6.86
C ILE A 27 0.39 14.23 6.70
N PHE A 28 1.30 13.26 6.72
CA PHE A 28 1.02 11.84 6.82
C PHE A 28 1.38 11.32 8.20
N VAL A 29 0.51 10.55 8.82
CA VAL A 29 0.69 10.07 10.19
C VAL A 29 0.54 8.55 10.25
N ARG A 30 1.42 7.90 11.00
CA ARG A 30 1.29 6.48 11.27
C ARG A 30 0.01 6.18 12.08
N VAL A 31 -0.76 5.16 11.68
CA VAL A 31 -1.90 4.68 12.46
C VAL A 31 -1.42 4.02 13.77
N PRO A 32 -1.83 4.49 14.95
CA PRO A 32 -1.54 3.80 16.19
C PRO A 32 -2.26 2.44 16.24
N ASN A 33 -1.51 1.36 16.50
CA ASN A 33 -2.04 -0.01 16.54
C ASN A 33 -2.69 -0.49 15.21
N SER A 34 -2.11 -0.11 14.08
CA SER A 34 -2.49 -0.58 12.75
C SER A 34 -2.69 -2.11 12.72
N GLY A 35 -3.66 -2.56 11.92
CA GLY A 35 -4.01 -3.98 11.78
C GLY A 35 -4.96 -4.57 12.83
N ALA A 36 -5.36 -3.82 13.86
CA ALA A 36 -6.25 -4.32 14.91
C ALA A 36 -7.55 -3.52 15.10
N TYR A 37 -7.72 -2.38 14.41
CA TYR A 37 -8.83 -1.48 14.75
C TYR A 37 -10.08 -1.67 13.90
N ILE A 38 -9.97 -1.85 12.59
CA ILE A 38 -11.12 -1.98 11.64
C ILE A 38 -10.97 -3.28 10.87
N GLY A 39 -10.29 -4.15 10.77
CA GLY A 39 -10.27 -5.37 9.95
C GLY A 39 -10.60 -6.64 10.71
N GLY A 40 -10.81 -7.72 10.01
CA GLY A 40 -11.03 -9.07 10.52
C GLY A 40 -12.16 -9.15 11.52
N LYS A 41 -11.87 -9.56 12.76
CA LYS A 41 -12.88 -9.71 13.84
C LYS A 41 -13.55 -8.40 14.27
N ASN A 42 -13.02 -7.25 13.89
CA ASN A 42 -13.50 -5.92 14.26
C ASN A 42 -14.32 -5.22 13.17
N GLN A 43 -14.65 -5.90 12.08
CA GLN A 43 -15.44 -5.36 10.95
C GLN A 43 -16.80 -4.77 11.40
N LYS A 44 -17.40 -5.26 12.46
CA LYS A 44 -18.61 -4.67 13.07
C LYS A 44 -18.45 -3.24 13.58
N ARG A 45 -17.22 -2.75 13.72
CA ARG A 45 -16.97 -1.35 14.14
C ARG A 45 -17.18 -0.36 13.00
N THR A 46 -17.07 -0.78 11.75
CA THR A 46 -17.34 0.07 10.58
C THR A 46 -18.79 0.58 10.55
N ASP A 47 -19.73 -0.19 11.10
CA ASP A 47 -21.15 0.17 11.15
C ASP A 47 -21.47 1.32 12.12
N VAL A 48 -20.52 1.68 12.98
CA VAL A 48 -20.69 2.68 14.08
C VAL A 48 -19.76 3.87 13.92
N LEU A 49 -18.75 3.79 13.03
CA LEU A 49 -17.76 4.83 12.81
C LEU A 49 -18.20 5.77 11.68
N SER A 50 -17.86 7.05 11.78
CA SER A 50 -18.03 7.99 10.67
C SER A 50 -17.04 7.65 9.54
N GLU A 51 -17.35 8.07 8.30
CA GLU A 51 -16.47 7.86 7.15
C GLU A 51 -15.05 8.43 7.38
N GLY A 52 -14.93 9.57 8.04
CA GLY A 52 -13.63 10.14 8.42
C GLY A 52 -12.86 9.27 9.43
N GLN A 53 -13.56 8.62 10.36
CA GLN A 53 -12.93 7.68 11.30
C GLN A 53 -12.51 6.40 10.61
N ILE A 54 -13.32 5.88 9.69
CA ILE A 54 -12.97 4.71 8.88
C ILE A 54 -11.70 5.00 8.08
N ARG A 55 -11.64 6.15 7.42
CA ARG A 55 -10.46 6.58 6.67
C ARG A 55 -9.22 6.73 7.54
N ALA A 56 -9.34 7.31 8.72
CA ALA A 56 -8.23 7.47 9.66
C ALA A 56 -7.63 6.14 10.17
N PHE A 57 -8.35 5.03 10.00
CA PHE A 57 -7.88 3.69 10.38
C PHE A 57 -7.68 2.75 9.20
N LYS A 58 -7.79 3.25 7.97
CA LYS A 58 -7.56 2.51 6.74
C LYS A 58 -6.04 2.37 6.51
N GLY A 59 -5.57 1.14 6.49
CA GLY A 59 -4.14 0.83 6.33
C GLY A 59 -3.24 1.23 7.50
N ASP A 60 -1.96 1.42 7.24
CA ASP A 60 -0.93 1.73 8.23
C ASP A 60 -0.60 3.22 8.34
N ILE A 61 -1.01 4.03 7.36
CA ILE A 61 -0.70 5.47 7.27
C ILE A 61 -1.98 6.26 7.02
N ILE A 62 -2.24 7.23 7.87
CA ILE A 62 -3.31 8.23 7.71
C ILE A 62 -2.81 9.30 6.75
N PRO A 63 -3.42 9.49 5.59
CA PRO A 63 -3.08 10.55 4.64
C PRO A 63 -3.71 11.89 5.04
N PRO A 64 -3.40 13.00 4.33
CA PRO A 64 -4.15 14.25 4.40
C PRO A 64 -5.64 14.07 4.11
N ASP A 65 -6.48 15.00 4.58
CA ASP A 65 -7.94 14.88 4.50
C ASP A 65 -8.50 14.79 3.08
N ASP A 66 -7.84 15.42 2.11
CA ASP A 66 -8.21 15.41 0.69
C ASP A 66 -7.73 14.14 -0.08
N TRP A 67 -6.87 13.34 0.52
CA TRP A 67 -6.40 12.07 -0.05
C TRP A 67 -7.37 10.91 0.24
N ILE A 68 -8.61 11.09 -0.20
CA ILE A 68 -9.75 10.23 0.18
C ILE A 68 -9.66 8.80 -0.36
N TYR A 69 -8.87 8.57 -1.41
CA TYR A 69 -8.68 7.26 -2.04
C TYR A 69 -7.34 6.61 -1.71
N PHE A 70 -6.56 7.15 -0.78
CA PHE A 70 -5.27 6.57 -0.41
C PHE A 70 -5.42 5.43 0.60
N ASN A 71 -4.91 4.25 0.26
CA ASN A 71 -4.80 3.11 1.15
C ASN A 71 -3.40 2.50 1.07
N SER A 72 -2.77 2.24 2.20
CA SER A 72 -1.41 1.70 2.22
C SER A 72 -1.16 0.76 3.37
N GLU A 73 -0.38 -0.28 3.10
CA GLU A 73 0.11 -1.25 4.06
C GLU A 73 1.64 -1.27 4.04
N ALA A 74 2.30 -1.41 5.19
CA ALA A 74 3.75 -1.40 5.31
C ALA A 74 4.29 -2.71 5.92
N LYS A 75 5.19 -3.37 5.21
CA LYS A 75 5.79 -4.65 5.60
C LYS A 75 7.30 -4.55 5.72
N SER A 76 7.83 -4.90 6.89
CA SER A 76 9.26 -4.95 7.14
C SER A 76 9.68 -6.36 7.56
N TYR A 77 10.45 -7.02 6.72
CA TYR A 77 10.89 -8.41 6.90
C TYR A 77 12.41 -8.55 6.81
N ALA A 78 12.91 -9.69 7.27
CA ALA A 78 14.33 -9.98 7.15
C ALA A 78 14.73 -10.22 5.69
N ASP A 79 13.89 -10.94 4.95
CA ASP A 79 14.16 -11.38 3.59
C ASP A 79 12.87 -11.66 2.82
N PHE A 80 13.00 -11.65 1.49
CA PHE A 80 11.99 -12.12 0.55
C PHE A 80 12.70 -12.81 -0.63
N GLN A 81 12.13 -13.90 -1.11
CA GLN A 81 12.68 -14.66 -2.21
C GLN A 81 12.22 -14.07 -3.55
N PHE A 82 12.86 -12.99 -4.00
CA PHE A 82 12.48 -12.28 -5.23
C PHE A 82 12.45 -13.16 -6.48
N HIS A 83 13.27 -14.23 -6.53
CA HIS A 83 13.24 -15.16 -7.65
C HIS A 83 11.89 -15.88 -7.80
N ALA A 84 11.09 -15.98 -6.75
CA ALA A 84 9.74 -16.54 -6.83
C ALA A 84 8.79 -15.70 -7.72
N LEU A 85 9.07 -14.40 -7.90
CA LEU A 85 8.33 -13.55 -8.84
C LEU A 85 8.68 -13.81 -10.31
N MET A 86 9.77 -14.56 -10.58
CA MET A 86 10.20 -14.86 -11.94
C MET A 86 9.44 -16.06 -12.56
N THR A 87 8.70 -16.80 -11.75
CA THR A 87 7.93 -17.97 -12.19
C THR A 87 6.46 -17.83 -11.80
N PRO A 88 5.53 -18.26 -12.66
CA PRO A 88 4.13 -18.30 -12.28
C PRO A 88 3.92 -19.21 -11.07
N GLY A 89 3.15 -18.76 -10.10
CA GLY A 89 2.83 -19.58 -8.93
C GLY A 89 2.30 -18.77 -7.75
N TYR A 90 1.75 -19.50 -6.80
CA TYR A 90 1.23 -18.94 -5.56
C TYR A 90 2.37 -18.66 -4.57
N ILE A 91 2.44 -17.43 -4.08
CA ILE A 91 3.43 -17.01 -3.08
C ILE A 91 2.69 -16.66 -1.77
N PRO A 92 2.62 -17.57 -0.79
CA PRO A 92 1.75 -17.43 0.39
C PRO A 92 1.94 -16.13 1.17
N ILE A 93 3.19 -15.70 1.35
CA ILE A 93 3.49 -14.49 2.09
C ILE A 93 3.02 -13.24 1.35
N LEU A 94 3.16 -13.22 0.03
CA LEU A 94 2.74 -12.10 -0.82
C LEU A 94 1.21 -11.99 -0.86
N GLU A 95 0.52 -13.13 -1.02
CA GLU A 95 -0.94 -13.17 -0.91
C GLU A 95 -1.44 -12.68 0.45
N SER A 96 -0.77 -13.06 1.53
CA SER A 96 -1.11 -12.56 2.87
C SER A 96 -0.99 -11.04 2.98
N TRP A 97 0.03 -10.43 2.39
CA TRP A 97 0.20 -8.97 2.41
C TRP A 97 -0.81 -8.26 1.51
N ILE A 98 -1.06 -8.80 0.31
CA ILE A 98 -2.06 -8.28 -0.62
C ILE A 98 -3.46 -8.37 0.03
N ASN A 99 -3.83 -9.52 0.58
CA ASN A 99 -5.11 -9.69 1.26
C ASN A 99 -5.29 -8.69 2.39
N GLN A 100 -4.25 -8.44 3.19
CA GLN A 100 -4.30 -7.45 4.27
C GLN A 100 -4.47 -6.02 3.73
N THR A 101 -3.77 -5.65 2.65
CA THR A 101 -3.94 -4.35 2.00
C THR A 101 -5.36 -4.17 1.49
N MET A 102 -5.94 -5.23 0.92
CA MET A 102 -7.27 -5.21 0.29
C MET A 102 -8.43 -5.40 1.28
N GLU A 103 -8.16 -5.77 2.54
CA GLU A 103 -9.20 -6.06 3.54
C GLU A 103 -10.12 -4.85 3.83
N VAL A 104 -9.57 -3.64 3.73
CA VAL A 104 -10.28 -2.38 3.97
C VAL A 104 -10.39 -1.52 2.71
N ALA A 105 -9.96 -2.05 1.56
CA ALA A 105 -9.94 -1.33 0.30
C ALA A 105 -11.33 -1.21 -0.31
N GLU A 106 -11.60 -0.05 -0.88
CA GLU A 106 -12.76 0.21 -1.73
C GLU A 106 -12.36 0.20 -3.21
N GLU A 107 -13.32 0.10 -4.11
CA GLU A 107 -13.09 -0.02 -5.55
C GLU A 107 -12.21 1.11 -6.15
N LYS A 108 -12.42 2.33 -5.66
CA LYS A 108 -11.70 3.52 -6.14
C LYS A 108 -10.35 3.76 -5.45
N ASP A 109 -9.99 2.95 -4.46
CA ASP A 109 -8.77 3.19 -3.71
C ASP A 109 -7.52 2.93 -4.52
N LEU A 110 -6.55 3.80 -4.30
CA LEU A 110 -5.15 3.58 -4.62
C LEU A 110 -4.55 2.67 -3.54
N ASN A 111 -4.33 1.41 -3.85
CA ASN A 111 -3.80 0.43 -2.92
C ASN A 111 -2.28 0.29 -3.11
N ILE A 112 -1.50 0.66 -2.09
CA ILE A 112 -0.04 0.61 -2.10
C ILE A 112 0.47 -0.28 -0.97
N LEU A 113 1.36 -1.20 -1.31
CA LEU A 113 2.09 -2.04 -0.38
C LEU A 113 3.55 -1.59 -0.31
N PHE A 114 3.95 -0.97 0.80
CA PHE A 114 5.35 -0.63 1.09
C PHE A 114 6.07 -1.84 1.68
N MET A 115 7.23 -2.17 1.12
CA MET A 115 8.02 -3.32 1.58
C MET A 115 9.46 -2.92 1.84
N LYS A 116 10.01 -3.39 2.98
CA LYS A 116 11.41 -3.22 3.34
C LYS A 116 12.03 -4.56 3.73
N PHE A 117 13.15 -4.88 3.11
CA PHE A 117 13.93 -6.09 3.44
C PHE A 117 15.32 -5.72 3.93
N ASN A 118 15.76 -6.41 4.98
CA ASN A 118 17.07 -6.12 5.61
C ASN A 118 18.19 -6.22 4.58
N ARG A 119 18.94 -5.13 4.39
CA ARG A 119 20.09 -5.04 3.46
C ARG A 119 19.75 -5.33 1.99
N LYS A 120 18.47 -5.40 1.61
CA LYS A 120 18.02 -5.65 0.23
C LYS A 120 17.20 -4.51 -0.36
N GLY A 121 17.00 -3.43 0.40
CA GLY A 121 16.30 -2.23 -0.07
C GLY A 121 14.81 -2.22 0.23
N LYS A 122 14.14 -1.27 -0.41
CA LYS A 122 12.71 -1.03 -0.31
C LYS A 122 12.06 -1.21 -1.69
N TYR A 123 10.84 -1.66 -1.67
CA TYR A 123 10.05 -1.97 -2.85
C TYR A 123 8.61 -1.52 -2.65
N ILE A 124 7.94 -1.26 -3.75
CA ILE A 124 6.53 -0.87 -3.79
C ILE A 124 5.75 -1.93 -4.57
N GLY A 125 4.65 -2.40 -3.98
CA GLY A 125 3.64 -3.20 -4.65
C GLY A 125 2.38 -2.37 -4.87
N PHE A 126 1.74 -2.49 -6.02
CA PHE A 126 0.50 -1.79 -6.34
C PHE A 126 -0.31 -2.54 -7.39
N GLU A 127 -1.60 -2.25 -7.49
CA GLU A 127 -2.47 -2.85 -8.48
C GLU A 127 -2.10 -2.42 -9.91
N LYS A 128 -2.09 -3.36 -10.85
CA LYS A 128 -1.71 -3.09 -12.26
C LYS A 128 -2.53 -1.97 -12.90
N LYS A 129 -3.77 -1.73 -12.47
CA LYS A 129 -4.63 -0.65 -12.99
C LYS A 129 -3.99 0.75 -12.89
N ILE A 130 -2.99 0.93 -12.02
CA ILE A 130 -2.24 2.19 -11.89
C ILE A 130 -1.37 2.45 -13.13
N LEU A 131 -0.81 1.40 -13.75
CA LEU A 131 -0.07 1.54 -15.01
C LEU A 131 -0.97 2.05 -16.15
N ASP A 132 -2.24 1.68 -16.11
CA ASP A 132 -3.22 2.08 -17.13
C ASP A 132 -3.56 3.58 -17.06
N GLN A 133 -3.09 4.29 -16.01
CA GLN A 133 -3.15 5.76 -15.89
C GLN A 133 -1.98 6.50 -16.60
N GLY A 134 -1.28 5.82 -17.49
CA GLY A 134 -0.15 6.38 -18.25
C GLY A 134 1.19 6.28 -17.52
N LEU A 135 1.29 5.45 -16.50
CA LEU A 135 2.52 5.23 -15.76
C LEU A 135 3.34 4.09 -16.38
N GLU A 136 4.56 4.36 -16.78
CA GLU A 136 5.50 3.37 -17.32
C GLU A 136 6.59 3.02 -16.32
N MET A 137 6.72 1.73 -15.98
CA MET A 137 7.81 1.20 -15.16
C MET A 137 8.75 0.34 -16.00
N THR A 138 10.06 0.53 -15.84
CA THR A 138 11.08 -0.16 -16.63
C THR A 138 11.46 -1.51 -16.02
N ASN A 139 11.73 -1.53 -14.72
CA ASN A 139 12.20 -2.71 -13.98
C ASN A 139 11.16 -3.18 -12.98
N HIS A 140 10.16 -3.90 -13.43
CA HIS A 140 9.08 -4.38 -12.58
C HIS A 140 8.78 -5.87 -12.80
N ASN A 141 8.15 -6.47 -11.80
CA ASN A 141 7.57 -7.81 -11.89
C ASN A 141 6.06 -7.73 -11.73
N ILE A 142 5.34 -8.58 -12.45
CA ILE A 142 3.89 -8.70 -12.32
C ILE A 142 3.59 -10.03 -11.62
N TYR A 143 2.81 -9.94 -10.56
CA TYR A 143 2.30 -11.09 -9.81
C TYR A 143 0.77 -11.19 -10.00
N GLN A 144 0.29 -12.39 -10.31
CA GLN A 144 -1.15 -12.67 -10.37
C GLN A 144 -1.59 -13.15 -8.99
N SER A 145 -2.28 -12.28 -8.25
CA SER A 145 -2.93 -12.66 -7.00
C SER A 145 -4.13 -13.56 -7.26
N GLU A 146 -4.41 -14.48 -6.36
CA GLU A 146 -5.52 -15.42 -6.45
C GLU A 146 -6.88 -14.69 -6.45
N ASN A 147 -7.03 -13.65 -5.61
CA ASN A 147 -8.30 -12.97 -5.39
C ASN A 147 -8.31 -11.49 -5.79
N HIS A 148 -7.15 -10.87 -6.02
CA HIS A 148 -7.02 -9.41 -6.16
C HIS A 148 -6.37 -8.98 -7.47
N GLY A 149 -6.47 -9.82 -8.52
CA GLY A 149 -5.98 -9.45 -9.84
C GLY A 149 -4.45 -9.34 -9.94
N LYS A 150 -3.98 -8.48 -10.82
CA LYS A 150 -2.54 -8.32 -11.08
C LYS A 150 -1.95 -7.21 -10.23
N TRP A 151 -0.84 -7.52 -9.59
CA TRP A 151 -0.01 -6.60 -8.81
C TRP A 151 1.34 -6.40 -9.47
N VAL A 152 1.83 -5.18 -9.41
CA VAL A 152 3.15 -4.78 -9.94
C VAL A 152 4.08 -4.55 -8.77
N PHE A 153 5.31 -5.06 -8.85
CA PHE A 153 6.34 -4.88 -7.84
C PHE A 153 7.57 -4.23 -8.48
N VAL A 154 8.03 -3.13 -7.90
CA VAL A 154 9.10 -2.29 -8.41
C VAL A 154 9.97 -1.76 -7.27
N GLY A 155 11.20 -1.36 -7.55
CA GLY A 155 12.05 -0.66 -6.60
C GLY A 155 11.46 0.71 -6.19
N GLU A 156 11.61 1.08 -4.91
CA GLU A 156 11.09 2.34 -4.35
C GLU A 156 11.56 3.56 -5.12
N GLU A 157 12.85 3.60 -5.52
CA GLU A 157 13.44 4.74 -6.23
C GLU A 157 12.75 4.98 -7.57
N GLU A 158 12.63 3.95 -8.41
CA GLU A 158 11.98 4.04 -9.72
C GLU A 158 10.50 4.42 -9.57
N PHE A 159 9.80 3.83 -8.59
CA PHE A 159 8.40 4.16 -8.34
C PHE A 159 8.21 5.65 -8.07
N TRP A 160 8.96 6.20 -7.13
CA TRP A 160 8.79 7.61 -6.75
C TRP A 160 9.34 8.60 -7.76
N GLU A 161 10.29 8.21 -8.59
CA GLU A 161 10.73 9.01 -9.73
C GLU A 161 9.61 9.25 -10.74
N LYS A 162 8.79 8.21 -10.98
CA LYS A 162 7.78 8.20 -12.06
C LYS A 162 6.34 8.41 -11.60
N ALA A 163 6.00 7.97 -10.39
CA ALA A 163 4.62 7.86 -9.93
C ALA A 163 4.17 8.98 -8.98
N THR A 164 5.04 9.92 -8.59
CA THR A 164 4.72 10.93 -7.56
C THR A 164 3.43 11.70 -7.87
N GLU A 165 3.28 12.24 -9.08
CA GLU A 165 2.08 12.97 -9.49
C GLU A 165 0.86 12.06 -9.64
N VAL A 166 1.04 10.88 -10.22
CA VAL A 166 -0.04 9.90 -10.43
C VAL A 166 -0.63 9.44 -9.08
N VAL A 167 0.22 9.18 -8.09
CA VAL A 167 -0.19 8.82 -6.74
C VAL A 167 -1.03 9.94 -6.12
N GLN A 168 -0.61 11.19 -6.22
CA GLN A 168 -1.37 12.33 -5.70
C GLN A 168 -2.73 12.47 -6.39
N ILE A 169 -2.76 12.48 -7.71
CA ILE A 169 -3.99 12.61 -8.49
C ILE A 169 -4.99 11.49 -8.16
N ILE A 170 -4.56 10.22 -8.19
CA ILE A 170 -5.46 9.11 -7.88
C ILE A 170 -5.93 9.18 -6.43
N SER A 171 -5.07 9.55 -5.50
CA SER A 171 -5.43 9.64 -4.07
C SER A 171 -6.46 10.72 -3.77
N THR A 172 -6.46 11.82 -4.53
CA THR A 172 -7.37 12.96 -4.33
C THR A 172 -8.60 12.90 -5.23
N GLU A 173 -8.44 12.52 -6.49
CA GLU A 173 -9.49 12.61 -7.52
C GLU A 173 -10.03 11.22 -7.95
N GLY A 174 -9.31 10.14 -7.60
CA GLY A 174 -9.60 8.79 -8.05
C GLY A 174 -8.99 8.47 -9.42
N TYR A 175 -9.25 7.26 -9.91
CA TYR A 175 -8.80 6.83 -11.24
C TYR A 175 -9.53 7.61 -12.33
N TYR A 176 -8.79 8.07 -13.34
CA TYR A 176 -9.41 8.56 -14.56
C TYR A 176 -10.19 7.42 -15.20
N ASN A 177 -11.51 7.57 -15.28
CA ASN A 177 -12.31 6.73 -16.16
C ASN A 177 -11.87 7.04 -17.58
N GLN A 178 -11.08 6.17 -18.20
CA GLN A 178 -10.96 6.15 -19.65
C GLN A 178 -12.34 5.73 -20.17
N GLY A 179 -13.21 6.73 -20.35
CA GLY A 179 -14.49 6.54 -21.00
C GLY A 179 -14.20 5.93 -22.37
N TYR A 180 -14.75 4.76 -22.62
CA TYR A 180 -14.83 4.21 -23.97
C TYR A 180 -15.58 5.23 -24.82
N TYR A 181 -14.85 5.96 -25.66
CA TYR A 181 -15.36 6.65 -26.82
C TYR A 181 -15.31 5.71 -28.02
#